data_12f321d6d4d1528105e53d1f46abbeb6
#
_entry.id   12f321d6d4d1528105e53d1f46abbeb6
#
_cell.length_a   1.000
_cell.length_b   1.000
_cell.length_c   1.000
_cell.angle_alpha   90.00
_cell.angle_beta   90.00
_cell.angle_gamma   90.00
#
_symmetry.space_group_name_H-M   'P 1'
#
loop_
_entity.id
_entity.type
_entity.pdbx_description
1 polymer ?
#
loop_
_entity_poly.entity_id
_entity_poly.type
_entity_poly.pdbx_seq_one_letter_code
_entity_poly.pdbx_strand_id
1 'polypeptide(L)'
;MTYNYEEIKDIKLGATYTKQYTEFRVFAPNREKIDLLITDDYRKIRKEKYSMIKIEFDIFYCKIEKDLDGFFYSYLVEDKYEVTDPYSKASSINSIMSAVVDFDKITPRDFGKKFKANKEEDAIIYELNVKDFTANKNSNVKYRGKYLGLAEKILNLREKVQGFLILKNWE
;
A
#
# COMPACT_ATOMS: atom_id res chain seq x y z
N MET A 1 -19.89 -8.15 -20.93
CA MET A 1 -18.66 -8.33 -21.73
C MET A 1 -17.74 -9.27 -20.97
N THR A 2 -17.16 -10.24 -21.66
CA THR A 2 -16.16 -11.15 -21.06
C THR A 2 -14.81 -10.60 -21.47
N TYR A 3 -14.01 -10.13 -20.51
CA TYR A 3 -12.65 -9.66 -20.76
C TYR A 3 -11.72 -10.86 -20.85
N ASN A 4 -10.79 -10.85 -21.79
CA ASN A 4 -9.72 -11.82 -21.84
C ASN A 4 -8.63 -11.36 -20.86
N TYR A 5 -8.37 -12.17 -19.84
CA TYR A 5 -7.33 -11.86 -18.83
C TYR A 5 -5.97 -11.57 -19.47
N GLU A 6 -5.60 -12.29 -20.54
CA GLU A 6 -4.32 -12.10 -21.24
C GLU A 6 -4.14 -10.70 -21.83
N GLU A 7 -5.25 -10.02 -22.20
CA GLU A 7 -5.21 -8.66 -22.77
C GLU A 7 -5.01 -7.56 -21.73
N ILE A 8 -5.39 -7.83 -20.47
CA ILE A 8 -5.37 -6.81 -19.40
C ILE A 8 -4.31 -7.03 -18.32
N LYS A 9 -3.74 -8.25 -18.23
CA LYS A 9 -2.79 -8.62 -17.16
C LYS A 9 -1.56 -7.73 -17.04
N ASP A 10 -1.10 -7.16 -18.17
CA ASP A 10 0.10 -6.33 -18.22
C ASP A 10 -0.19 -4.83 -18.05
N ILE A 11 -1.47 -4.46 -17.95
CA ILE A 11 -1.87 -3.06 -17.76
C ILE A 11 -1.63 -2.67 -16.29
N LYS A 12 -0.77 -1.69 -16.08
CA LYS A 12 -0.52 -1.16 -14.73
C LYS A 12 -1.72 -0.35 -14.27
N LEU A 13 -2.54 -0.94 -13.39
CA LEU A 13 -3.63 -0.27 -12.69
C LEU A 13 -3.13 0.45 -11.42
N GLY A 14 -3.94 1.40 -10.91
CA GLY A 14 -3.58 2.24 -9.79
C GLY A 14 -2.79 3.49 -10.18
N ALA A 15 -2.20 4.14 -9.20
CA ALA A 15 -1.33 5.30 -9.40
C ALA A 15 0.09 4.86 -9.79
N THR A 16 0.58 5.38 -10.92
CA THR A 16 1.97 5.25 -11.36
C THR A 16 2.64 6.60 -11.25
N TYR A 17 3.45 6.77 -10.23
CA TYR A 17 4.11 8.02 -9.88
C TYR A 17 5.44 8.21 -10.60
N THR A 18 5.70 9.44 -10.99
CA THR A 18 7.02 10.02 -11.30
C THR A 18 7.09 11.43 -10.70
N LYS A 19 8.27 12.01 -10.60
CA LYS A 19 8.43 13.41 -10.12
C LYS A 19 7.79 14.45 -11.03
N GLN A 20 7.61 14.13 -12.31
CA GLN A 20 7.07 15.05 -13.31
C GLN A 20 5.56 14.90 -13.47
N TYR A 21 5.05 13.69 -13.30
CA TYR A 21 3.62 13.39 -13.45
C TYR A 21 3.23 12.13 -12.69
N THR A 22 1.95 11.98 -12.46
CA THR A 22 1.34 10.74 -11.98
C THR A 22 0.23 10.32 -12.93
N GLU A 23 0.23 9.07 -13.34
CA GLU A 23 -0.85 8.46 -14.10
C GLU A 23 -1.73 7.62 -13.19
N PHE A 24 -3.03 7.74 -13.39
CA PHE A 24 -4.04 7.00 -12.65
C PHE A 24 -4.84 6.14 -13.63
N ARG A 25 -4.94 4.84 -13.35
CA ARG A 25 -5.73 3.90 -14.12
C ARG A 25 -6.58 3.05 -13.19
N VAL A 26 -7.88 2.97 -13.47
CA VAL A 26 -8.79 2.11 -12.73
C VAL A 26 -9.67 1.32 -13.70
N PHE A 27 -9.77 0.01 -13.47
CA PHE A 27 -10.70 -0.85 -14.17
C PHE A 27 -12.08 -0.73 -13.54
N ALA A 28 -13.08 -0.30 -14.31
CA ALA A 28 -14.41 -0.05 -13.82
C ALA A 28 -15.47 -0.45 -14.88
N PRO A 29 -15.77 -1.75 -15.01
CA PRO A 29 -16.71 -2.24 -16.00
C PRO A 29 -18.12 -1.71 -15.74
N ASN A 30 -18.84 -1.46 -16.81
CA ASN A 30 -20.23 -0.96 -16.79
C ASN A 30 -20.36 0.41 -16.10
N ARG A 31 -19.29 1.25 -16.12
CA ARG A 31 -19.36 2.64 -15.70
C ARG A 31 -19.18 3.56 -16.89
N GLU A 32 -19.87 4.71 -16.84
CA GLU A 32 -19.79 5.72 -17.89
C GLU A 32 -18.97 6.92 -17.46
N LYS A 33 -18.91 7.19 -16.14
CA LYS A 33 -18.22 8.35 -15.61
C LYS A 33 -17.43 8.04 -14.33
N ILE A 34 -16.17 8.41 -14.35
CA ILE A 34 -15.31 8.45 -13.16
C ILE A 34 -14.52 9.73 -13.18
N ASP A 35 -14.51 10.42 -12.04
CA ASP A 35 -13.64 11.55 -11.78
C ASP A 35 -12.60 11.18 -10.72
N LEU A 36 -11.39 11.68 -10.89
CA LEU A 36 -10.31 11.57 -9.92
C LEU A 36 -10.40 12.77 -8.97
N LEU A 37 -10.41 12.52 -7.67
CA LEU A 37 -10.36 13.51 -6.61
C LEU A 37 -8.97 13.51 -5.98
N ILE A 38 -8.30 14.64 -5.88
CA ILE A 38 -6.95 14.78 -5.32
C ILE A 38 -6.93 15.84 -4.22
N THR A 39 -6.16 15.61 -3.17
CA THR A 39 -5.91 16.56 -2.08
C THR A 39 -4.52 16.32 -1.46
N ASP A 40 -3.94 17.38 -0.89
CA ASP A 40 -2.72 17.33 -0.09
C ASP A 40 -2.95 16.87 1.38
N ASP A 41 -4.22 16.90 1.84
CA ASP A 41 -4.61 16.42 3.17
C ASP A 41 -5.94 15.65 3.07
N TYR A 42 -5.92 14.35 3.43
CA TYR A 42 -7.07 13.46 3.38
C TYR A 42 -8.25 13.89 4.27
N ARG A 43 -8.03 14.82 5.23
CA ARG A 43 -9.08 15.37 6.10
C ARG A 43 -9.84 16.54 5.48
N LYS A 44 -9.34 17.10 4.37
CA LYS A 44 -9.99 18.20 3.68
C LYS A 44 -11.27 17.74 2.99
N ILE A 45 -12.33 18.52 3.14
CA ILE A 45 -13.60 18.30 2.43
C ILE A 45 -13.44 18.67 0.96
N ARG A 46 -12.76 19.80 0.68
CA ARG A 46 -12.56 20.29 -0.69
C ARG A 46 -11.37 19.58 -1.32
N LYS A 47 -11.63 18.92 -2.45
CA LYS A 47 -10.66 18.20 -3.26
C LYS A 47 -10.61 18.77 -4.67
N GLU A 48 -9.47 18.74 -5.32
CA GLU A 48 -9.37 19.02 -6.76
C GLU A 48 -9.98 17.85 -7.53
N LYS A 49 -10.79 18.17 -8.55
CA LYS A 49 -11.53 17.16 -9.32
C LYS A 49 -11.04 17.18 -10.78
N TYR A 50 -10.72 16.00 -11.30
CA TYR A 50 -10.26 15.79 -12.67
C TYR A 50 -11.09 14.70 -13.32
N SER A 51 -11.69 14.98 -14.50
CA SER A 51 -12.42 13.96 -15.24
C SER A 51 -11.48 12.95 -15.86
N MET A 52 -11.78 11.67 -15.71
CA MET A 52 -11.02 10.59 -16.29
C MET A 52 -11.56 10.23 -17.67
N ILE A 53 -10.69 9.81 -18.57
CA ILE A 53 -11.03 9.38 -19.91
C ILE A 53 -11.19 7.87 -19.91
N LYS A 54 -12.32 7.37 -20.41
CA LYS A 54 -12.54 5.93 -20.63
C LYS A 54 -11.72 5.51 -21.85
N ILE A 55 -10.84 4.54 -21.65
CA ILE A 55 -10.01 3.92 -22.69
C ILE A 55 -10.44 2.46 -22.92
N GLU A 56 -9.67 1.68 -23.65
CA GLU A 56 -9.96 0.27 -23.91
C GLU A 56 -10.13 -0.54 -22.63
N PHE A 57 -10.87 -1.65 -22.70
CA PHE A 57 -11.12 -2.61 -21.60
C PHE A 57 -11.80 -2.01 -20.36
N ASP A 58 -12.68 -1.00 -20.55
CA ASP A 58 -13.35 -0.29 -19.43
C ASP A 58 -12.38 0.27 -18.38
N ILE A 59 -11.18 0.66 -18.81
CA ILE A 59 -10.22 1.34 -17.96
C ILE A 59 -10.43 2.85 -18.08
N PHE A 60 -10.48 3.51 -16.95
CA PHE A 60 -10.48 4.97 -16.87
C PHE A 60 -9.07 5.47 -16.58
N TYR A 61 -8.65 6.50 -17.29
CA TYR A 61 -7.30 7.06 -17.27
C TYR A 61 -7.31 8.56 -17.03
N CYS A 62 -6.38 9.02 -16.19
CA CYS A 62 -6.07 10.44 -16.01
C CYS A 62 -4.56 10.59 -15.76
N LYS A 63 -3.96 11.65 -16.33
CA LYS A 63 -2.57 12.05 -16.08
C LYS A 63 -2.55 13.46 -15.49
N ILE A 64 -1.83 13.61 -14.39
CA ILE A 64 -1.62 14.92 -13.75
C ILE A 64 -0.13 15.25 -13.83
N GLU A 65 0.21 16.35 -14.49
CA GLU A 65 1.58 16.82 -14.67
C GLU A 65 2.03 17.66 -13.47
N LYS A 66 2.26 16.98 -12.36
CA LYS A 66 2.67 17.55 -11.08
C LYS A 66 3.36 16.49 -10.24
N ASP A 67 4.30 16.89 -9.38
CA ASP A 67 4.80 16.04 -8.30
C ASP A 67 3.68 15.86 -7.25
N LEU A 68 3.15 14.64 -7.15
CA LEU A 68 2.09 14.28 -6.23
C LEU A 68 2.55 13.40 -5.07
N ASP A 69 3.87 13.27 -4.83
CA ASP A 69 4.36 12.52 -3.67
C ASP A 69 3.76 13.09 -2.36
N GLY A 70 3.12 12.21 -1.58
CA GLY A 70 2.42 12.57 -0.35
C GLY A 70 0.98 13.07 -0.53
N PHE A 71 0.47 13.19 -1.74
CA PHE A 71 -0.93 13.53 -2.00
C PHE A 71 -1.83 12.31 -1.82
N PHE A 72 -3.10 12.58 -1.53
CA PHE A 72 -4.15 11.58 -1.39
C PHE A 72 -5.14 11.67 -2.55
N TYR A 73 -5.73 10.54 -2.91
CA TYR A 73 -6.70 10.49 -4.00
C TYR A 73 -7.80 9.46 -3.74
N SER A 74 -8.92 9.66 -4.43
CA SER A 74 -10.06 8.75 -4.49
C SER A 74 -10.74 8.89 -5.85
N TYR A 75 -11.66 7.99 -6.16
CA TYR A 75 -12.47 8.06 -7.36
C TYR A 75 -13.91 8.42 -7.01
N LEU A 76 -14.49 9.37 -7.74
CA LEU A 76 -15.92 9.69 -7.69
C LEU A 76 -16.60 8.98 -8.86
N VAL A 77 -17.38 7.95 -8.55
CA VAL A 77 -18.08 7.13 -9.52
C VAL A 77 -19.50 7.68 -9.71
N GLU A 78 -19.88 7.94 -10.98
CA GLU A 78 -21.21 8.41 -11.38
C GLU A 78 -21.69 9.64 -10.59
N ASP A 79 -20.78 10.57 -10.26
CA ASP A 79 -21.03 11.76 -9.43
C ASP A 79 -21.66 11.45 -8.05
N LYS A 80 -21.64 10.21 -7.61
CA LYS A 80 -22.39 9.77 -6.43
C LYS A 80 -21.56 9.08 -5.37
N TYR A 81 -20.67 8.19 -5.78
CA TYR A 81 -19.95 7.33 -4.84
C TYR A 81 -18.46 7.68 -4.85
N GLU A 82 -17.95 8.16 -3.71
CA GLU A 82 -16.51 8.30 -3.52
C GLU A 82 -15.94 6.99 -2.98
N VAL A 83 -14.95 6.43 -3.67
CA VAL A 83 -14.31 5.15 -3.35
C VAL A 83 -12.78 5.27 -3.40
N THR A 84 -12.10 4.48 -2.59
CA THR A 84 -10.65 4.32 -2.65
C THR A 84 -10.26 3.48 -3.87
N ASP A 85 -9.01 3.60 -4.30
CA ASP A 85 -8.48 2.81 -5.40
C ASP A 85 -8.24 1.35 -4.96
N PRO A 86 -8.88 0.35 -5.60
CA PRO A 86 -8.64 -1.06 -5.29
C PRO A 86 -7.20 -1.52 -5.58
N TYR A 87 -6.46 -0.77 -6.42
CA TYR A 87 -5.06 -1.05 -6.77
C TYR A 87 -4.06 -0.19 -6.00
N SER A 88 -4.53 0.50 -4.96
CA SER A 88 -3.69 1.37 -4.14
C SER A 88 -2.59 0.60 -3.42
N LYS A 89 -1.37 1.12 -3.47
CA LYS A 89 -0.21 0.58 -2.75
C LYS A 89 0.03 1.27 -1.40
N ALA A 90 -0.64 2.39 -1.17
CA ALA A 90 -0.55 3.16 0.07
C ALA A 90 -1.88 3.87 0.34
N SER A 91 -2.16 4.15 1.60
CA SER A 91 -3.40 4.81 2.01
C SER A 91 -3.16 5.79 3.16
N SER A 92 -4.12 6.69 3.36
CA SER A 92 -4.23 7.52 4.55
C SER A 92 -4.53 6.67 5.79
N ILE A 93 -4.50 7.29 6.97
CA ILE A 93 -4.95 6.67 8.22
C ILE A 93 -6.38 6.16 8.03
N ASN A 94 -6.65 4.95 8.50
CA ASN A 94 -7.94 4.24 8.40
C ASN A 94 -8.42 4.04 6.94
N SER A 95 -7.52 4.08 5.96
CA SER A 95 -7.82 3.85 4.55
C SER A 95 -8.95 4.73 3.99
N ILE A 96 -9.05 5.97 4.48
CA ILE A 96 -10.08 6.93 4.03
C ILE A 96 -9.86 7.31 2.57
N MET A 97 -8.59 7.47 2.17
CA MET A 97 -8.18 7.76 0.79
C MET A 97 -6.94 6.94 0.42
N SER A 98 -6.77 6.67 -0.84
CA SER A 98 -5.53 6.16 -1.40
C SER A 98 -4.44 7.23 -1.36
N ALA A 99 -3.16 6.84 -1.38
CA ALA A 99 -2.05 7.79 -1.35
C ALA A 99 -1.07 7.56 -2.50
N VAL A 100 -0.54 8.65 -3.04
CA VAL A 100 0.60 8.63 -3.97
C VAL A 100 1.88 8.68 -3.16
N VAL A 101 2.80 7.77 -3.41
CA VAL A 101 4.05 7.65 -2.66
C VAL A 101 5.22 7.42 -3.62
N ASP A 102 6.29 8.19 -3.42
CA ASP A 102 7.58 7.92 -4.02
C ASP A 102 8.25 6.75 -3.29
N PHE A 103 8.11 5.54 -3.84
CA PHE A 103 8.68 4.32 -3.25
C PHE A 103 10.21 4.35 -3.21
N ASP A 104 10.88 5.09 -4.09
CA ASP A 104 12.34 5.20 -4.08
C ASP A 104 12.85 5.94 -2.85
N LYS A 105 12.05 6.89 -2.31
CA LYS A 105 12.37 7.60 -1.07
C LYS A 105 12.22 6.75 0.18
N ILE A 106 11.24 5.86 0.21
CA ILE A 106 10.88 5.09 1.41
C ILE A 106 11.46 3.68 1.43
N THR A 107 11.87 3.16 0.28
CA THR A 107 12.43 1.80 0.18
C THR A 107 13.83 1.77 0.81
N PRO A 108 14.06 0.95 1.85
CA PRO A 108 15.39 0.80 2.44
C PRO A 108 16.39 0.27 1.40
N ARG A 109 17.65 0.74 1.48
CA ARG A 109 18.72 0.35 0.52
C ARG A 109 18.92 -1.16 0.38
N ASP A 110 18.65 -1.93 1.44
CA ASP A 110 18.82 -3.38 1.50
C ASP A 110 17.52 -4.17 1.31
N PHE A 111 16.41 -3.50 0.98
CA PHE A 111 15.09 -4.15 0.87
C PHE A 111 15.02 -5.22 -0.23
N GLY A 112 15.88 -5.14 -1.23
CA GLY A 112 15.95 -6.13 -2.32
C GLY A 112 16.81 -7.37 -2.03
N LYS A 113 17.52 -7.42 -0.90
CA LYS A 113 18.28 -8.61 -0.48
C LYS A 113 17.32 -9.66 0.09
N LYS A 114 16.66 -10.39 -0.81
CA LYS A 114 15.67 -11.40 -0.45
C LYS A 114 16.35 -12.62 0.17
N PHE A 115 15.84 -13.08 1.31
CA PHE A 115 15.94 -14.51 1.67
C PHE A 115 15.16 -15.28 0.58
N LYS A 116 15.83 -16.22 -0.09
CA LYS A 116 15.14 -17.13 -1.00
C LYS A 116 14.36 -18.12 -0.12
N ALA A 117 13.05 -17.93 -0.01
CA ALA A 117 12.19 -19.06 0.31
C ALA A 117 12.31 -20.08 -0.84
N ASN A 118 12.57 -21.33 -0.51
CA ASN A 118 12.85 -22.36 -1.54
C ASN A 118 11.61 -22.64 -2.40
N LYS A 119 10.41 -22.59 -1.83
CA LYS A 119 9.10 -22.68 -2.52
C LYS A 119 8.05 -21.95 -1.71
N GLU A 120 7.05 -21.37 -2.37
CA GLU A 120 5.91 -20.73 -1.69
C GLU A 120 5.09 -21.73 -0.87
N GLU A 121 5.04 -22.99 -1.31
CA GLU A 121 4.33 -24.09 -0.67
C GLU A 121 4.92 -24.49 0.69
N ASP A 122 6.19 -24.19 0.92
CA ASP A 122 6.89 -24.50 2.19
C ASP A 122 6.87 -23.30 3.17
N ALA A 123 6.15 -22.21 2.83
CA ALA A 123 6.13 -21.00 3.65
C ALA A 123 5.28 -21.18 4.91
N ILE A 124 5.86 -20.94 6.08
CA ILE A 124 5.12 -20.76 7.33
C ILE A 124 4.80 -19.29 7.49
N ILE A 125 3.51 -18.95 7.48
CA ILE A 125 3.05 -17.57 7.65
C ILE A 125 2.67 -17.37 9.11
N TYR A 126 3.33 -16.42 9.78
CA TYR A 126 3.00 -16.00 11.13
C TYR A 126 2.51 -14.54 11.12
N GLU A 127 1.21 -14.35 11.31
CA GLU A 127 0.59 -13.03 11.41
C GLU A 127 0.58 -12.58 12.88
N LEU A 128 1.03 -11.35 13.11
CA LEU A 128 1.04 -10.77 14.45
C LEU A 128 0.67 -9.28 14.45
N ASN A 129 0.02 -8.84 15.51
CA ASN A 129 -0.12 -7.43 15.81
C ASN A 129 1.13 -6.94 16.54
N VAL A 130 1.84 -5.98 15.96
CA VAL A 130 3.12 -5.46 16.50
C VAL A 130 2.97 -4.90 17.91
N LYS A 131 1.87 -4.16 18.18
CA LYS A 131 1.60 -3.59 19.50
C LYS A 131 1.38 -4.68 20.53
N ASP A 132 0.51 -5.63 20.25
CA ASP A 132 0.16 -6.70 21.21
C ASP A 132 1.36 -7.61 21.49
N PHE A 133 2.14 -7.95 20.45
CA PHE A 133 3.32 -8.79 20.56
C PHE A 133 4.43 -8.13 21.42
N THR A 134 4.61 -6.81 21.33
CA THR A 134 5.71 -6.10 22.00
C THR A 134 5.29 -5.32 23.25
N ALA A 135 3.99 -5.12 23.50
CA ALA A 135 3.49 -4.25 24.59
C ALA A 135 3.67 -4.85 25.98
N ASN A 136 3.74 -6.18 26.10
CA ASN A 136 3.84 -6.85 27.40
C ASN A 136 5.09 -6.38 28.16
N LYS A 137 4.94 -6.05 29.43
CA LYS A 137 6.04 -5.60 30.29
C LYS A 137 7.17 -6.65 30.39
N ASN A 138 6.81 -7.92 30.30
CA ASN A 138 7.76 -9.04 30.35
C ASN A 138 8.53 -9.26 29.02
N SER A 139 8.14 -8.53 27.95
CA SER A 139 8.86 -8.61 26.68
C SER A 139 10.28 -8.03 26.76
N ASN A 140 10.55 -7.19 27.76
CA ASN A 140 11.83 -6.49 27.97
C ASN A 140 12.29 -5.65 26.77
N VAL A 141 11.41 -5.36 25.79
CA VAL A 141 11.74 -4.48 24.67
C VAL A 141 11.67 -3.03 25.07
N LYS A 142 12.60 -2.22 24.58
CA LYS A 142 12.63 -0.77 24.78
C LYS A 142 11.53 -0.07 23.96
N TYR A 143 11.37 -0.46 22.70
CA TYR A 143 10.43 0.16 21.76
C TYR A 143 9.11 -0.59 21.70
N ARG A 144 8.39 -0.67 22.84
CA ARG A 144 7.08 -1.32 22.95
C ARG A 144 6.05 -0.71 22.01
N GLY A 145 5.24 -1.55 21.36
CA GLY A 145 4.20 -1.13 20.44
C GLY A 145 4.71 -0.54 19.12
N LYS A 146 6.00 -0.66 18.82
CA LYS A 146 6.62 -0.13 17.60
C LYS A 146 7.33 -1.23 16.83
N TYR A 147 7.45 -1.06 15.51
CA TYR A 147 8.19 -2.00 14.65
C TYR A 147 9.63 -2.24 15.11
N LEU A 148 10.30 -1.23 15.65
CA LEU A 148 11.64 -1.38 16.21
C LEU A 148 11.69 -2.39 17.36
N GLY A 149 10.61 -2.56 18.13
CA GLY A 149 10.53 -3.57 19.18
C GLY A 149 10.61 -5.01 18.67
N LEU A 150 10.20 -5.27 17.42
CA LEU A 150 10.38 -6.57 16.78
C LEU A 150 11.83 -6.84 16.39
N ALA A 151 12.57 -5.80 16.07
CA ALA A 151 13.98 -5.91 15.63
C ALA A 151 14.97 -5.93 16.79
N GLU A 152 14.54 -5.64 18.03
CA GLU A 152 15.42 -5.67 19.20
C GLU A 152 15.87 -7.08 19.54
N LYS A 153 17.20 -7.23 19.68
CA LYS A 153 17.78 -8.46 20.17
C LYS A 153 17.78 -8.45 21.71
N ILE A 154 16.86 -9.19 22.32
CA ILE A 154 16.77 -9.28 23.78
C ILE A 154 17.30 -10.65 24.21
N LEU A 155 18.41 -10.63 24.92
CA LEU A 155 18.94 -11.78 25.63
C LEU A 155 18.35 -11.78 27.05
N ASN A 156 17.40 -12.66 27.32
CA ASN A 156 16.98 -12.91 28.69
C ASN A 156 17.92 -13.92 29.34
N LEU A 157 18.27 -13.68 30.61
CA LEU A 157 19.18 -14.49 31.43
C LEU A 157 18.79 -15.97 31.61
N ARG A 158 17.75 -16.43 30.97
CA ARG A 158 17.26 -17.82 30.96
C ARG A 158 16.99 -18.35 29.54
N GLU A 159 17.86 -18.02 28.58
CA GLU A 159 17.83 -18.57 27.20
C GLU A 159 16.52 -18.39 26.40
N LYS A 160 15.61 -17.54 26.80
CA LYS A 160 14.44 -17.23 25.98
C LYS A 160 14.68 -15.97 25.17
N VAL A 161 14.89 -16.13 23.89
CA VAL A 161 15.00 -15.06 22.92
C VAL A 161 13.60 -14.61 22.54
N GLN A 162 13.31 -13.30 22.59
CA GLN A 162 12.05 -12.71 22.12
C GLN A 162 12.30 -11.80 20.90
N GLY A 163 11.23 -11.46 20.18
CA GLY A 163 11.29 -10.66 18.97
C GLY A 163 11.62 -11.47 17.71
N PHE A 164 12.22 -10.83 16.73
CA PHE A 164 12.52 -11.44 15.42
C PHE A 164 13.39 -12.71 15.49
N LEU A 165 14.17 -12.88 16.56
CA LEU A 165 14.98 -14.09 16.78
C LEU A 165 14.16 -15.34 17.13
N ILE A 166 12.95 -15.20 17.71
CA ILE A 166 12.04 -16.34 17.91
C ILE A 166 11.65 -16.91 16.55
N LEU A 167 11.36 -16.04 15.59
CA LEU A 167 10.95 -16.44 14.24
C LEU A 167 12.09 -17.11 13.45
N LYS A 168 13.36 -16.75 13.75
CA LYS A 168 14.54 -17.36 13.14
C LYS A 168 14.89 -18.78 13.65
N ASN A 169 14.44 -19.12 14.83
CA ASN A 169 14.77 -20.41 15.48
C ASN A 169 13.65 -21.45 15.31
N TRP A 170 12.71 -21.20 14.40
CA TRP A 170 11.62 -22.12 14.06
C TRP A 170 11.89 -22.91 12.76
N GLU A 171 13.14 -22.92 12.28
CA GLU A 171 13.59 -23.78 11.18
C GLU A 171 13.86 -25.20 11.65
#